data_f372bf71e89a0d14d9ddd777179f4f3b
#
_entry.id   f372bf71e89a0d14d9ddd777179f4f3b
#
_cell.length_a   1.000
_cell.length_b   1.000
_cell.length_c   1.000
_cell.angle_alpha   90.00
_cell.angle_beta   90.00
_cell.angle_gamma   90.00
#
_symmetry.space_group_name_H-M   'P 1'
#
loop_
_entity.id
_entity.type
_entity.pdbx_description
1 polymer ?
#
loop_
_entity_poly.entity_id
_entity_poly.type
_entity_poly.pdbx_seq_one_letter_code
_entity_poly.pdbx_strand_id
1 'polypeptide(L)'
;SRTSNSNKSAKFTFNGISSHAAGAPEQGRSALDGVESMNMMVNMLREHIPQESRIHYVITKGGLAPNVVPDLAEVYYYVRHPEMHMVEELFNRVVKTAEGAAIGTDTDMNYEVMHGNYSLLPNDVVQKIMHKNLNNFGGITYSKDENEYANTIYKTFVKPALKIGSQENVSAFKSSHSYGSTDVGDVSWVVPTAGIRTATWVPGTAAHSWQAVASGGTSIGLKGTELAAKTIAATAVEIFNDPSIVQAAKNELNQRVGDDFIYKALLGERNPPLDYRVN
;
A
#
# COMPACT_ATOMS: atom_id res chain seq x y z
N SER A 1 15.23 -7.06 7.61
CA SER A 1 14.01 -6.77 8.36
C SER A 1 13.34 -5.49 7.82
N ARG A 2 12.02 -5.43 7.78
CA ARG A 2 11.31 -4.31 7.19
C ARG A 2 9.98 -4.05 7.88
N THR A 3 9.67 -2.76 8.09
CA THR A 3 8.33 -2.28 8.46
C THR A 3 7.64 -1.65 7.24
N SER A 4 6.34 -1.39 7.35
CA SER A 4 5.55 -0.66 6.34
C SER A 4 4.64 0.35 7.01
N ASN A 5 3.96 1.18 6.22
CA ASN A 5 2.86 1.98 6.76
C ASN A 5 1.62 1.10 7.00
N SER A 6 0.88 1.45 8.02
CA SER A 6 -0.54 1.14 8.16
C SER A 6 -1.34 2.01 7.19
N ASN A 7 -2.54 1.57 6.81
CA ASN A 7 -3.39 2.28 5.85
C ASN A 7 -4.88 2.10 6.19
N LYS A 8 -5.66 3.15 6.02
CA LYS A 8 -7.12 3.09 5.95
C LYS A 8 -7.60 3.93 4.80
N SER A 9 -8.54 3.39 4.01
CA SER A 9 -9.02 4.07 2.82
C SER A 9 -10.53 3.97 2.70
N ALA A 10 -11.14 5.01 2.13
CA ALA A 10 -12.57 5.03 1.89
C ALA A 10 -12.90 5.82 0.62
N LYS A 11 -14.02 5.46 0.02
CA LYS A 11 -14.72 6.24 -0.98
C LYS A 11 -15.75 7.10 -0.27
N PHE A 12 -15.69 8.40 -0.51
CA PHE A 12 -16.67 9.37 -0.04
C PHE A 12 -17.55 9.76 -1.22
N THR A 13 -18.84 9.51 -1.08
CA THR A 13 -19.86 9.80 -2.11
C THR A 13 -20.70 10.96 -1.63
N PHE A 14 -20.77 12.00 -2.44
CA PHE A 14 -21.66 13.15 -2.26
C PHE A 14 -22.83 13.02 -3.20
N ASN A 15 -24.03 13.30 -2.69
CA ASN A 15 -25.28 13.34 -3.44
C ASN A 15 -25.85 14.74 -3.36
N GLY A 16 -26.13 15.33 -4.49
CA GLY A 16 -26.67 16.67 -4.65
C GLY A 16 -27.98 16.68 -5.42
N ILE A 17 -28.28 17.80 -6.07
CA ILE A 17 -29.49 17.99 -6.88
C ILE A 17 -29.10 18.54 -8.24
N SER A 18 -29.42 17.81 -9.30
CA SER A 18 -29.19 18.26 -10.68
C SER A 18 -30.10 19.45 -11.05
N SER A 19 -29.52 20.39 -11.79
CA SER A 19 -30.23 21.47 -12.44
C SER A 19 -29.49 21.95 -13.68
N HIS A 20 -30.10 22.80 -14.49
CA HIS A 20 -29.39 23.46 -15.58
C HIS A 20 -28.50 24.58 -15.03
N ALA A 21 -27.16 24.41 -15.14
CA ALA A 21 -26.19 25.27 -14.48
C ALA A 21 -26.30 26.78 -14.83
N ALA A 22 -26.81 27.13 -16.01
CA ALA A 22 -27.00 28.50 -16.42
C ALA A 22 -28.48 28.94 -16.36
N GLY A 23 -29.45 28.02 -16.53
CA GLY A 23 -30.87 28.34 -16.63
C GLY A 23 -31.63 28.38 -15.30
N ALA A 24 -31.19 27.58 -14.34
CA ALA A 24 -31.80 27.47 -13.01
C ALA A 24 -30.77 27.03 -11.95
N PRO A 25 -29.63 27.74 -11.79
CA PRO A 25 -28.55 27.32 -10.88
C PRO A 25 -29.00 27.24 -9.43
N GLU A 26 -29.94 28.09 -9.00
CA GLU A 26 -30.46 28.12 -7.63
C GLU A 26 -31.25 26.87 -7.23
N GLN A 27 -31.66 26.05 -8.19
CA GLN A 27 -32.36 24.78 -7.95
C GLN A 27 -31.40 23.60 -7.77
N GLY A 28 -30.11 23.79 -8.10
CA GLY A 28 -29.08 22.75 -7.99
C GLY A 28 -28.34 22.75 -6.65
N ARG A 29 -27.78 21.58 -6.32
CA ARG A 29 -26.79 21.39 -5.27
C ARG A 29 -25.70 20.50 -5.83
N SER A 30 -24.50 21.06 -6.03
CA SER A 30 -23.42 20.36 -6.70
C SER A 30 -22.72 19.38 -5.75
N ALA A 31 -22.85 18.09 -6.03
CA ALA A 31 -22.08 17.05 -5.35
C ALA A 31 -20.57 17.22 -5.59
N LEU A 32 -20.17 17.75 -6.75
CA LEU A 32 -18.76 18.02 -7.04
C LEU A 32 -18.21 19.14 -6.14
N ASP A 33 -18.99 20.17 -5.83
CA ASP A 33 -18.57 21.23 -4.91
C ASP A 33 -18.35 20.67 -3.49
N GLY A 34 -19.15 19.66 -3.08
CA GLY A 34 -18.93 18.90 -1.86
C GLY A 34 -17.56 18.19 -1.85
N VAL A 35 -17.22 17.48 -2.94
CA VAL A 35 -15.92 16.83 -3.11
C VAL A 35 -14.78 17.85 -3.13
N GLU A 36 -14.90 18.94 -3.87
CA GLU A 36 -13.85 19.96 -3.95
C GLU A 36 -13.63 20.66 -2.61
N SER A 37 -14.72 20.99 -1.90
CA SER A 37 -14.67 21.56 -0.54
C SER A 37 -14.00 20.62 0.45
N MET A 38 -14.33 19.33 0.44
CA MET A 38 -13.63 18.30 1.22
C MET A 38 -12.13 18.27 0.90
N ASN A 39 -11.77 18.22 -0.39
CA ASN A 39 -10.39 18.17 -0.85
C ASN A 39 -9.60 19.41 -0.39
N MET A 40 -10.20 20.59 -0.44
CA MET A 40 -9.58 21.82 0.05
C MET A 40 -9.32 21.74 1.56
N MET A 41 -10.30 21.33 2.36
CA MET A 41 -10.14 21.18 3.81
C MET A 41 -9.11 20.11 4.17
N VAL A 42 -9.05 19.00 3.43
CA VAL A 42 -8.01 17.97 3.63
C VAL A 42 -6.63 18.51 3.26
N ASN A 43 -6.51 19.36 2.22
CA ASN A 43 -5.23 19.98 1.89
C ASN A 43 -4.74 20.92 3.01
N MET A 44 -5.65 21.66 3.68
CA MET A 44 -5.32 22.44 4.88
C MET A 44 -4.97 21.52 6.07
N LEU A 45 -5.69 20.42 6.24
CA LEU A 45 -5.42 19.42 7.28
C LEU A 45 -3.98 18.87 7.20
N ARG A 46 -3.43 18.71 5.97
CA ARG A 46 -2.05 18.22 5.77
C ARG A 46 -0.97 19.09 6.41
N GLU A 47 -1.24 20.36 6.67
CA GLU A 47 -0.31 21.26 7.39
C GLU A 47 -0.18 20.91 8.89
N HIS A 48 -1.12 20.12 9.43
CA HIS A 48 -1.28 19.88 10.87
C HIS A 48 -1.35 18.39 11.22
N ILE A 49 -0.55 17.58 10.53
CA ILE A 49 -0.43 16.13 10.76
C ILE A 49 1.05 15.73 10.93
N PRO A 50 1.37 14.60 11.58
CA PRO A 50 2.73 14.10 11.70
C PRO A 50 3.41 13.97 10.32
N GLN A 51 4.71 14.25 10.27
CA GLN A 51 5.48 14.27 9.01
C GLN A 51 5.50 12.92 8.30
N GLU A 52 5.40 11.82 9.04
CA GLU A 52 5.36 10.46 8.54
C GLU A 52 4.02 10.11 7.85
N SER A 53 2.99 10.92 8.08
CA SER A 53 1.65 10.71 7.53
C SER A 53 1.62 10.96 6.02
N ARG A 54 0.72 10.26 5.33
CA ARG A 54 0.39 10.53 3.92
C ARG A 54 -1.11 10.43 3.74
N ILE A 55 -1.67 11.46 3.08
CA ILE A 55 -3.07 11.46 2.65
C ILE A 55 -3.09 11.69 1.14
N HIS A 56 -3.63 10.73 0.41
CA HIS A 56 -3.74 10.78 -1.05
C HIS A 56 -5.20 10.66 -1.45
N TYR A 57 -5.58 11.25 -2.57
CA TYR A 57 -6.91 11.06 -3.12
C TYR A 57 -6.94 11.11 -4.64
N VAL A 58 -8.02 10.59 -5.19
CA VAL A 58 -8.41 10.73 -6.58
C VAL A 58 -9.92 10.92 -6.66
N ILE A 59 -10.39 11.86 -7.49
CA ILE A 59 -11.81 11.99 -7.81
C ILE A 59 -12.15 10.89 -8.80
N THR A 60 -13.07 10.01 -8.45
CA THR A 60 -13.49 8.87 -9.27
C THR A 60 -14.77 9.15 -10.05
N LYS A 61 -15.60 10.10 -9.57
CA LYS A 61 -16.76 10.63 -10.28
C LYS A 61 -16.87 12.14 -10.01
N GLY A 62 -17.09 12.94 -11.04
CA GLY A 62 -17.15 14.40 -10.93
C GLY A 62 -18.20 15.07 -11.81
N GLY A 63 -19.19 14.31 -12.30
CA GLY A 63 -20.23 14.81 -13.23
C GLY A 63 -19.95 14.42 -14.67
N LEU A 64 -20.88 14.76 -15.57
CA LEU A 64 -20.89 14.32 -16.97
C LEU A 64 -20.78 15.47 -17.98
N ALA A 65 -21.38 16.62 -17.70
CA ALA A 65 -21.41 17.77 -18.59
C ALA A 65 -21.39 19.11 -17.82
N PRO A 66 -20.66 20.13 -18.31
CA PRO A 66 -20.46 21.38 -17.56
C PRO A 66 -21.72 22.23 -17.42
N ASN A 67 -22.75 22.01 -18.24
CA ASN A 67 -24.03 22.69 -18.17
C ASN A 67 -25.07 22.00 -17.28
N VAL A 68 -24.70 20.91 -16.61
CA VAL A 68 -25.55 20.17 -15.66
C VAL A 68 -24.87 20.16 -14.30
N VAL A 69 -25.54 20.67 -13.27
CA VAL A 69 -25.07 20.59 -11.88
C VAL A 69 -24.96 19.11 -11.48
N PRO A 70 -23.78 18.63 -11.09
CA PRO A 70 -23.59 17.21 -10.73
C PRO A 70 -24.38 16.82 -9.49
N ASP A 71 -25.24 15.82 -9.60
CA ASP A 71 -26.00 15.22 -8.50
C ASP A 71 -25.26 14.08 -7.81
N LEU A 72 -24.17 13.60 -8.39
CA LEU A 72 -23.32 12.56 -7.84
C LEU A 72 -21.86 12.88 -8.08
N ALA A 73 -21.06 12.86 -7.01
CA ALA A 73 -19.59 12.88 -7.09
C ALA A 73 -18.97 11.94 -6.06
N GLU A 74 -17.81 11.38 -6.38
CA GLU A 74 -17.11 10.43 -5.53
C GLU A 74 -15.62 10.75 -5.52
N VAL A 75 -15.02 10.71 -4.33
CA VAL A 75 -13.57 10.83 -4.13
C VAL A 75 -13.05 9.67 -3.28
N TYR A 76 -11.94 9.08 -3.70
CA TYR A 76 -11.31 7.96 -3.03
C TYR A 76 -10.05 8.40 -2.30
N TYR A 77 -10.02 8.22 -0.97
CA TYR A 77 -8.94 8.61 -0.08
C TYR A 77 -8.15 7.45 0.47
N TYR A 78 -6.82 7.64 0.61
CA TYR A 78 -5.90 6.83 1.38
C TYR A 78 -5.31 7.65 2.52
N VAL A 79 -5.36 7.13 3.76
CA VAL A 79 -4.70 7.71 4.94
C VAL A 79 -3.66 6.72 5.43
N ARG A 80 -2.41 7.15 5.56
CA ARG A 80 -1.28 6.28 5.92
C ARG A 80 -0.42 6.90 7.02
N HIS A 81 0.04 6.06 7.94
CA HIS A 81 1.03 6.37 8.96
C HIS A 81 1.74 5.07 9.38
N PRO A 82 3.01 5.09 9.88
CA PRO A 82 3.64 3.89 10.46
C PRO A 82 2.83 3.25 11.59
N GLU A 83 2.18 4.05 12.41
CA GLU A 83 1.39 3.61 13.57
C GLU A 83 -0.11 3.61 13.25
N MET A 84 -0.77 2.49 13.56
CA MET A 84 -2.18 2.28 13.22
C MET A 84 -3.12 3.26 13.94
N HIS A 85 -2.87 3.54 15.25
CA HIS A 85 -3.73 4.46 16.00
C HIS A 85 -3.74 5.87 15.39
N MET A 86 -2.61 6.32 14.82
CA MET A 86 -2.53 7.58 14.09
C MET A 86 -3.32 7.54 12.78
N VAL A 87 -3.34 6.39 12.10
CA VAL A 87 -4.19 6.22 10.90
C VAL A 87 -5.66 6.38 11.25
N GLU A 88 -6.12 5.80 12.36
CA GLU A 88 -7.51 5.94 12.81
C GLU A 88 -7.85 7.37 13.21
N GLU A 89 -6.97 8.04 13.96
CA GLU A 89 -7.14 9.45 14.32
C GLU A 89 -7.26 10.34 13.08
N LEU A 90 -6.30 10.22 12.16
CA LEU A 90 -6.27 11.01 10.94
C LEU A 90 -7.45 10.70 10.01
N PHE A 91 -7.85 9.44 9.91
CA PHE A 91 -9.03 9.04 9.14
C PHE A 91 -10.31 9.69 9.69
N ASN A 92 -10.48 9.72 10.99
CA ASN A 92 -11.61 10.39 11.63
C ASN A 92 -11.60 11.91 11.36
N ARG A 93 -10.41 12.54 11.28
CA ARG A 93 -10.30 13.95 10.87
C ARG A 93 -10.69 14.15 9.41
N VAL A 94 -10.33 13.23 8.50
CA VAL A 94 -10.78 13.25 7.10
C VAL A 94 -12.30 13.10 7.00
N VAL A 95 -12.92 12.21 7.78
CA VAL A 95 -14.39 12.07 7.83
C VAL A 95 -15.04 13.39 8.24
N LYS A 96 -14.52 14.08 9.26
CA LYS A 96 -15.04 15.40 9.68
C LYS A 96 -14.95 16.47 8.60
N THR A 97 -13.93 16.42 7.73
CA THR A 97 -13.86 17.34 6.59
C THR A 97 -14.96 17.05 5.56
N ALA A 98 -15.29 15.78 5.34
CA ALA A 98 -16.39 15.39 4.46
C ALA A 98 -17.74 15.83 5.01
N GLU A 99 -17.98 15.63 6.33
CA GLU A 99 -19.19 16.10 7.01
C GLU A 99 -19.33 17.63 6.92
N GLY A 100 -18.24 18.38 7.18
CA GLY A 100 -18.23 19.84 7.05
C GLY A 100 -18.47 20.32 5.63
N ALA A 101 -17.93 19.62 4.62
CA ALA A 101 -18.16 19.92 3.22
C ALA A 101 -19.63 19.69 2.82
N ALA A 102 -20.23 18.59 3.24
CA ALA A 102 -21.63 18.29 2.97
C ALA A 102 -22.57 19.35 3.54
N ILE A 103 -22.34 19.77 4.80
CA ILE A 103 -23.10 20.85 5.45
C ILE A 103 -22.95 22.17 4.66
N GLY A 104 -21.72 22.53 4.28
CA GLY A 104 -21.43 23.79 3.60
C GLY A 104 -21.96 23.88 2.16
N THR A 105 -22.16 22.74 1.50
CA THR A 105 -22.64 22.66 0.10
C THR A 105 -24.10 22.20 0.00
N ASP A 106 -24.77 21.98 1.14
CA ASP A 106 -26.15 21.50 1.20
C ASP A 106 -26.37 20.22 0.38
N THR A 107 -25.42 19.24 0.59
CA THR A 107 -25.41 17.93 -0.04
C THR A 107 -25.43 16.81 1.01
N ASP A 108 -25.86 15.60 0.61
CA ASP A 108 -25.75 14.42 1.45
C ASP A 108 -24.42 13.72 1.22
N MET A 109 -23.77 13.25 2.29
CA MET A 109 -22.51 12.50 2.20
C MET A 109 -22.60 11.16 2.92
N ASN A 110 -22.08 10.13 2.26
CA ASN A 110 -21.81 8.83 2.87
C ASN A 110 -20.40 8.36 2.50
N TYR A 111 -19.85 7.38 3.23
CA TYR A 111 -18.59 6.79 2.85
C TYR A 111 -18.56 5.27 3.09
N GLU A 112 -17.76 4.58 2.29
CA GLU A 112 -17.46 3.16 2.43
C GLU A 112 -15.97 2.95 2.64
N VAL A 113 -15.59 2.26 3.74
CA VAL A 113 -14.20 1.87 3.99
C VAL A 113 -13.81 0.76 3.03
N MET A 114 -12.84 1.00 2.17
CA MET A 114 -12.40 0.06 1.12
C MET A 114 -11.26 -0.85 1.59
N HIS A 115 -10.25 -0.28 2.25
CA HIS A 115 -9.10 -0.98 2.80
C HIS A 115 -8.84 -0.53 4.23
N GLY A 116 -8.28 -1.46 5.00
CA GLY A 116 -7.70 -1.19 6.30
C GLY A 116 -6.68 -2.28 6.60
N ASN A 117 -5.42 -1.90 6.83
CA ASN A 117 -4.38 -2.84 7.20
C ASN A 117 -3.38 -2.22 8.17
N TYR A 118 -2.85 -3.06 9.03
CA TYR A 118 -1.78 -2.73 9.96
C TYR A 118 -0.45 -2.51 9.23
N SER A 119 0.49 -1.85 9.88
CA SER A 119 1.88 -1.84 9.43
C SER A 119 2.50 -3.23 9.59
N LEU A 120 3.45 -3.57 8.73
CA LEU A 120 4.18 -4.83 8.83
C LEU A 120 5.02 -4.84 10.12
N LEU A 121 4.76 -5.81 10.99
CA LEU A 121 5.53 -6.07 12.21
C LEU A 121 6.67 -7.05 11.87
N PRO A 122 7.94 -6.64 11.96
CA PRO A 122 9.04 -7.54 11.63
C PRO A 122 9.22 -8.63 12.68
N ASN A 123 9.67 -9.82 12.24
CA ASN A 123 10.17 -10.88 13.10
C ASN A 123 11.62 -11.21 12.70
N ASP A 124 12.58 -10.78 13.51
CA ASP A 124 13.99 -10.87 13.17
C ASP A 124 14.52 -12.29 13.26
N VAL A 125 13.93 -13.15 14.11
CA VAL A 125 14.29 -14.58 14.21
C VAL A 125 14.10 -15.24 12.84
N VAL A 126 12.91 -15.20 12.27
CA VAL A 126 12.64 -15.82 10.97
C VAL A 126 13.32 -15.06 9.82
N GLN A 127 13.41 -13.74 9.92
CA GLN A 127 14.03 -12.92 8.88
C GLN A 127 15.54 -13.17 8.74
N LYS A 128 16.25 -13.41 9.83
CA LYS A 128 17.69 -13.76 9.80
C LYS A 128 17.94 -15.12 9.14
N ILE A 129 17.08 -16.10 9.38
CA ILE A 129 17.15 -17.41 8.73
C ILE A 129 16.93 -17.26 7.22
N MET A 130 15.90 -16.51 6.84
CA MET A 130 15.64 -16.23 5.42
C MET A 130 16.79 -15.49 4.75
N HIS A 131 17.40 -14.52 5.43
CA HIS A 131 18.56 -13.80 4.92
C HIS A 131 19.80 -14.71 4.79
N LYS A 132 20.03 -15.61 5.74
CA LYS A 132 21.09 -16.63 5.66
C LYS A 132 20.89 -17.50 4.42
N ASN A 133 19.68 -17.99 4.18
CA ASN A 133 19.37 -18.82 3.01
C ASN A 133 19.50 -18.06 1.70
N LEU A 134 19.10 -16.79 1.66
CA LEU A 134 19.33 -15.95 0.49
C LEU A 134 20.83 -15.79 0.19
N ASN A 135 21.67 -15.58 1.20
CA ASN A 135 23.12 -15.51 1.01
C ASN A 135 23.71 -16.83 0.48
N ASN A 136 23.19 -17.98 0.93
CA ASN A 136 23.64 -19.30 0.45
C ASN A 136 23.35 -19.51 -1.03
N PHE A 137 22.23 -18.98 -1.54
CA PHE A 137 21.88 -19.06 -2.97
C PHE A 137 22.54 -17.96 -3.80
N GLY A 138 22.89 -16.84 -3.19
CA GLY A 138 23.52 -15.69 -3.86
C GLY A 138 22.54 -14.80 -4.61
N GLY A 139 23.08 -13.95 -5.47
CA GLY A 139 22.33 -13.04 -6.33
C GLY A 139 21.98 -13.67 -7.70
N ILE A 140 21.61 -12.83 -8.65
CA ILE A 140 21.17 -13.22 -9.99
C ILE A 140 22.18 -12.74 -11.02
N THR A 141 22.77 -13.67 -11.78
CA THR A 141 23.66 -13.35 -12.90
C THR A 141 22.86 -13.30 -14.19
N TYR A 142 23.01 -12.23 -14.94
CA TYR A 142 22.38 -12.05 -16.25
C TYR A 142 23.21 -12.72 -17.35
N SER A 143 22.52 -13.35 -18.31
CA SER A 143 23.12 -13.75 -19.60
C SER A 143 23.51 -12.53 -20.44
N LYS A 144 24.17 -12.75 -21.56
CA LYS A 144 24.49 -11.68 -22.52
C LYS A 144 23.22 -10.98 -22.99
N ASP A 145 22.22 -11.74 -23.41
CA ASP A 145 20.96 -11.21 -23.94
C ASP A 145 20.16 -10.46 -22.87
N GLU A 146 20.16 -10.98 -21.61
CA GLU A 146 19.55 -10.30 -20.47
C GLU A 146 20.25 -8.99 -20.14
N ASN A 147 21.58 -8.93 -20.26
CA ASN A 147 22.33 -7.69 -20.07
C ASN A 147 22.02 -6.67 -21.18
N GLU A 148 21.90 -7.09 -22.42
CA GLU A 148 21.53 -6.22 -23.54
C GLU A 148 20.11 -5.67 -23.35
N TYR A 149 19.17 -6.54 -22.98
CA TYR A 149 17.80 -6.15 -22.65
C TYR A 149 17.76 -5.19 -21.46
N ALA A 150 18.43 -5.53 -20.36
CA ALA A 150 18.48 -4.69 -19.16
C ALA A 150 19.06 -3.30 -19.45
N ASN A 151 20.12 -3.21 -20.27
CA ASN A 151 20.69 -1.93 -20.68
C ASN A 151 19.71 -1.11 -21.54
N THR A 152 18.90 -1.76 -22.37
CA THR A 152 17.87 -1.08 -23.17
C THR A 152 16.78 -0.46 -22.27
N ILE A 153 16.26 -1.23 -21.30
CA ILE A 153 15.30 -0.72 -20.32
C ILE A 153 15.93 0.37 -19.44
N TYR A 154 17.16 0.18 -19.00
CA TYR A 154 17.85 1.11 -18.09
C TYR A 154 18.02 2.52 -18.70
N LYS A 155 18.21 2.63 -20.02
CA LYS A 155 18.29 3.92 -20.73
C LYS A 155 17.00 4.74 -20.62
N THR A 156 15.88 4.12 -20.28
CA THR A 156 14.58 4.80 -20.13
C THR A 156 14.35 5.36 -18.71
N PHE A 157 15.26 5.11 -17.78
CA PHE A 157 15.14 5.60 -16.42
C PHE A 157 15.60 7.04 -16.27
N VAL A 158 14.89 7.83 -15.49
CA VAL A 158 15.25 9.24 -15.25
C VAL A 158 16.35 9.37 -14.18
N LYS A 159 16.21 8.69 -13.04
CA LYS A 159 17.18 8.71 -11.93
C LYS A 159 17.17 7.35 -11.21
N PRO A 160 17.75 6.31 -11.79
CA PRO A 160 17.74 4.99 -11.17
C PRO A 160 18.55 4.97 -9.88
N ALA A 161 17.96 4.44 -8.81
CA ALA A 161 18.62 4.31 -7.51
C ALA A 161 19.66 3.17 -7.47
N LEU A 162 19.55 2.19 -8.36
CA LEU A 162 20.42 1.02 -8.44
C LEU A 162 21.01 0.90 -9.84
N LYS A 163 22.24 0.42 -9.95
CA LYS A 163 22.92 0.14 -11.22
C LYS A 163 22.74 -1.33 -11.62
N ILE A 164 22.78 -1.64 -12.91
CA ILE A 164 22.92 -3.00 -13.43
C ILE A 164 24.19 -3.61 -12.82
N GLY A 165 24.13 -4.87 -12.40
CA GLY A 165 25.15 -5.57 -11.61
C GLY A 165 24.82 -5.63 -10.12
N SER A 166 23.97 -4.73 -9.59
CA SER A 166 23.57 -4.77 -8.18
C SER A 166 22.71 -6.00 -7.83
N GLN A 167 22.03 -6.61 -8.80
CA GLN A 167 21.24 -7.84 -8.65
C GLN A 167 22.10 -9.08 -8.34
N GLU A 168 23.42 -9.03 -8.58
CA GLU A 168 24.35 -10.11 -8.30
C GLU A 168 24.72 -10.22 -6.81
N ASN A 169 24.39 -9.18 -6.04
CA ASN A 169 24.79 -9.07 -4.66
C ASN A 169 23.57 -9.16 -3.73
N VAL A 170 23.70 -9.94 -2.66
CA VAL A 170 22.74 -9.93 -1.55
C VAL A 170 23.08 -8.76 -0.63
N SER A 171 22.11 -7.88 -0.40
CA SER A 171 22.29 -6.75 0.51
C SER A 171 22.49 -7.22 1.96
N ALA A 172 23.31 -6.50 2.73
CA ALA A 172 23.49 -6.78 4.14
C ALA A 172 22.15 -6.73 4.91
N PHE A 173 22.04 -7.55 5.95
CA PHE A 173 20.88 -7.52 6.84
C PHE A 173 20.79 -6.16 7.54
N LYS A 174 19.66 -5.51 7.37
CA LYS A 174 19.37 -4.22 8.03
C LYS A 174 17.89 -4.03 8.23
N SER A 175 17.51 -3.23 9.22
CA SER A 175 16.15 -2.74 9.38
C SER A 175 15.92 -1.56 8.44
N SER A 176 14.74 -1.50 7.83
CA SER A 176 14.31 -0.41 6.96
C SER A 176 12.81 -0.20 7.07
N HIS A 177 12.36 1.01 6.78
CA HIS A 177 10.94 1.34 6.67
C HIS A 177 10.52 1.48 5.21
N SER A 178 9.31 1.01 4.89
CA SER A 178 8.66 1.20 3.59
C SER A 178 7.46 2.10 3.74
N TYR A 179 7.38 3.15 2.93
CA TYR A 179 6.22 4.04 2.90
C TYR A 179 4.99 3.44 2.21
N GLY A 180 5.12 2.28 1.58
CA GLY A 180 3.99 1.49 1.11
C GLY A 180 3.27 0.77 2.25
N SER A 181 2.14 0.16 1.95
CA SER A 181 1.36 -0.70 2.83
C SER A 181 1.09 -2.05 2.18
N THR A 182 0.76 -3.04 2.98
CA THR A 182 0.46 -4.41 2.55
C THR A 182 -0.43 -5.08 3.57
N ASP A 183 -1.37 -5.92 3.12
CA ASP A 183 -2.24 -6.76 3.94
C ASP A 183 -1.47 -7.83 4.74
N VAL A 184 -0.26 -8.18 4.33
CA VAL A 184 0.67 -8.99 5.14
C VAL A 184 0.94 -8.35 6.51
N GLY A 185 0.72 -7.02 6.64
CA GLY A 185 0.75 -6.32 7.91
C GLY A 185 -0.13 -7.02 8.94
N ASP A 186 -1.41 -7.21 8.65
CA ASP A 186 -2.37 -7.83 9.57
C ASP A 186 -1.93 -9.24 10.00
N VAL A 187 -1.44 -10.04 9.07
CA VAL A 187 -0.88 -11.38 9.37
C VAL A 187 0.28 -11.29 10.34
N SER A 188 1.16 -10.30 10.18
CA SER A 188 2.38 -10.16 10.97
C SER A 188 2.16 -9.81 12.45
N TRP A 189 0.98 -9.30 12.80
CA TRP A 189 0.58 -9.02 14.19
C TRP A 189 -0.02 -10.24 14.91
N VAL A 190 -0.33 -11.32 14.17
CA VAL A 190 -0.93 -12.56 14.72
C VAL A 190 0.01 -13.75 14.63
N VAL A 191 0.91 -13.78 13.65
CA VAL A 191 1.89 -14.86 13.47
C VAL A 191 3.26 -14.31 13.08
N PRO A 192 4.36 -14.94 13.54
CA PRO A 192 5.70 -14.54 13.13
C PRO A 192 5.84 -14.55 11.61
N THR A 193 6.18 -13.43 11.03
CA THR A 193 6.19 -13.23 9.58
C THR A 193 7.55 -12.71 9.11
N ALA A 194 8.06 -13.29 8.04
CA ALA A 194 9.23 -12.79 7.31
C ALA A 194 8.94 -12.65 5.83
N GLY A 195 9.68 -11.78 5.16
CA GLY A 195 9.52 -11.53 3.73
C GLY A 195 10.87 -11.44 3.02
N ILE A 196 10.85 -11.70 1.71
CA ILE A 196 12.02 -11.62 0.85
C ILE A 196 11.75 -10.68 -0.33
N ARG A 197 12.79 -10.04 -0.82
CA ARG A 197 12.80 -9.30 -2.07
C ARG A 197 13.94 -9.78 -2.94
N THR A 198 13.61 -10.16 -4.16
CA THR A 198 14.55 -10.59 -5.20
C THR A 198 14.43 -9.68 -6.42
N ALA A 199 15.46 -9.67 -7.25
CA ALA A 199 15.50 -8.82 -8.44
C ALA A 199 14.66 -9.43 -9.58
N THR A 200 13.36 -9.22 -9.55
CA THR A 200 12.43 -9.63 -10.63
C THR A 200 12.31 -8.57 -11.74
N TRP A 201 12.94 -7.42 -11.57
CA TRP A 201 13.01 -6.32 -12.54
C TRP A 201 14.45 -5.89 -12.76
N VAL A 202 14.69 -5.17 -13.86
CA VAL A 202 15.97 -4.50 -14.07
C VAL A 202 16.27 -3.57 -12.89
N PRO A 203 17.48 -3.60 -12.30
CA PRO A 203 17.83 -2.76 -11.16
C PRO A 203 17.54 -1.28 -11.41
N GLY A 204 16.91 -0.63 -10.43
CA GLY A 204 16.50 0.77 -10.56
C GLY A 204 15.09 1.01 -11.10
N THR A 205 14.38 -0.04 -11.51
CA THR A 205 12.98 0.05 -11.95
C THR A 205 12.08 0.57 -10.84
N ALA A 206 11.29 1.59 -11.14
CA ALA A 206 10.24 2.08 -10.24
C ALA A 206 9.04 1.14 -10.25
N ALA A 207 8.42 0.93 -9.09
CA ALA A 207 7.13 0.24 -9.01
C ALA A 207 6.05 1.05 -9.76
N HIS A 208 5.00 0.36 -10.21
CA HIS A 208 3.88 0.94 -10.97
C HIS A 208 4.30 1.63 -12.29
N SER A 209 5.33 1.09 -12.96
CA SER A 209 5.83 1.59 -14.23
C SER A 209 5.69 0.53 -15.35
N TRP A 210 5.66 0.97 -16.60
CA TRP A 210 5.66 0.05 -17.73
C TRP A 210 6.94 -0.80 -17.79
N GLN A 211 8.06 -0.27 -17.30
CA GLN A 211 9.33 -0.99 -17.21
C GLN A 211 9.25 -2.18 -16.25
N ALA A 212 8.48 -2.06 -15.17
CA ALA A 212 8.22 -3.18 -14.26
C ALA A 212 7.45 -4.30 -14.97
N VAL A 213 6.43 -3.94 -15.76
CA VAL A 213 5.64 -4.89 -16.57
C VAL A 213 6.53 -5.54 -17.64
N ALA A 214 7.31 -4.74 -18.38
CA ALA A 214 8.20 -5.22 -19.42
C ALA A 214 9.27 -6.20 -18.88
N SER A 215 9.77 -6.00 -17.67
CA SER A 215 10.80 -6.86 -17.07
C SER A 215 10.22 -8.12 -16.41
N GLY A 216 9.07 -8.01 -15.75
CA GLY A 216 8.52 -9.06 -14.87
C GLY A 216 8.17 -10.36 -15.60
N GLY A 217 7.78 -10.30 -16.87
CA GLY A 217 7.45 -11.45 -17.71
C GLY A 217 8.64 -12.09 -18.47
N THR A 218 9.85 -11.56 -18.27
CA THR A 218 11.07 -12.06 -18.94
C THR A 218 11.81 -13.09 -18.09
N SER A 219 12.90 -13.66 -18.64
CA SER A 219 13.82 -14.54 -17.90
C SER A 219 14.44 -13.85 -16.67
N ILE A 220 14.60 -12.53 -16.69
CA ILE A 220 15.02 -11.74 -15.51
C ILE A 220 14.01 -11.92 -14.36
N GLY A 221 12.72 -11.72 -14.66
CA GLY A 221 11.65 -11.90 -13.68
C GLY A 221 11.56 -13.34 -13.18
N LEU A 222 11.70 -14.33 -14.06
CA LEU A 222 11.68 -15.75 -13.72
C LEU A 222 12.84 -16.14 -12.78
N LYS A 223 14.08 -15.70 -13.08
CA LYS A 223 15.24 -15.94 -12.21
C LYS A 223 15.04 -15.36 -10.81
N GLY A 224 14.49 -14.13 -10.71
CA GLY A 224 14.15 -13.53 -9.42
C GLY A 224 13.11 -14.32 -8.64
N THR A 225 12.08 -14.80 -9.34
CA THR A 225 11.02 -15.62 -8.74
C THR A 225 11.56 -16.98 -8.27
N GLU A 226 12.40 -17.63 -9.06
CA GLU A 226 13.04 -18.89 -8.71
C GLU A 226 13.93 -18.75 -7.46
N LEU A 227 14.73 -17.68 -7.39
CA LEU A 227 15.55 -17.39 -6.22
C LEU A 227 14.69 -17.18 -4.96
N ALA A 228 13.57 -16.46 -5.08
CA ALA A 228 12.63 -16.28 -3.97
C ALA A 228 12.04 -17.62 -3.52
N ALA A 229 11.59 -18.46 -4.46
CA ALA A 229 11.00 -19.77 -4.16
C ALA A 229 12.00 -20.69 -3.43
N LYS A 230 13.24 -20.79 -3.93
CA LYS A 230 14.31 -21.57 -3.27
C LYS A 230 14.60 -21.08 -1.84
N THR A 231 14.69 -19.76 -1.66
CA THR A 231 14.98 -19.17 -0.35
C THR A 231 13.86 -19.42 0.65
N ILE A 232 12.61 -19.28 0.24
CA ILE A 232 11.43 -19.54 1.07
C ILE A 232 11.37 -21.02 1.44
N ALA A 233 11.56 -21.91 0.47
CA ALA A 233 11.53 -23.36 0.69
C ALA A 233 12.63 -23.81 1.69
N ALA A 234 13.87 -23.34 1.51
CA ALA A 234 14.96 -23.63 2.43
C ALA A 234 14.67 -23.11 3.85
N THR A 235 14.10 -21.91 3.96
CA THR A 235 13.71 -21.33 5.24
C THR A 235 12.61 -22.16 5.91
N ALA A 236 11.61 -22.61 5.16
CA ALA A 236 10.56 -23.49 5.67
C ALA A 236 11.12 -24.83 6.18
N VAL A 237 12.04 -25.44 5.43
CA VAL A 237 12.69 -26.70 5.85
C VAL A 237 13.44 -26.54 7.18
N GLU A 238 14.17 -25.44 7.37
CA GLU A 238 14.85 -25.20 8.65
C GLU A 238 13.84 -25.04 9.81
N ILE A 239 12.75 -24.28 9.59
CA ILE A 239 11.72 -24.08 10.61
C ILE A 239 11.03 -25.40 10.98
N PHE A 240 10.73 -26.26 9.99
CA PHE A 240 10.13 -27.57 10.25
C PHE A 240 11.04 -28.55 10.98
N ASN A 241 12.35 -28.45 10.75
CA ASN A 241 13.34 -29.34 11.38
C ASN A 241 13.77 -28.90 12.78
N ASP A 242 13.52 -27.63 13.15
CA ASP A 242 13.92 -27.08 14.45
C ASP A 242 12.76 -26.32 15.13
N PRO A 243 11.98 -27.00 15.99
CA PRO A 243 10.88 -26.37 16.73
C PRO A 243 11.31 -25.19 17.63
N SER A 244 12.60 -25.13 18.01
CA SER A 244 13.10 -24.03 18.84
C SER A 244 13.04 -22.67 18.10
N ILE A 245 13.15 -22.68 16.79
CA ILE A 245 13.00 -21.50 15.93
C ILE A 245 11.57 -20.96 16.06
N VAL A 246 10.56 -21.85 16.00
CA VAL A 246 9.16 -21.46 16.13
C VAL A 246 8.90 -20.82 17.49
N GLN A 247 9.44 -21.43 18.56
CA GLN A 247 9.28 -20.88 19.92
C GLN A 247 9.96 -19.51 20.05
N ALA A 248 11.19 -19.36 19.54
CA ALA A 248 11.91 -18.08 19.57
C ALA A 248 11.16 -16.99 18.77
N ALA A 249 10.63 -17.33 17.59
CA ALA A 249 9.87 -16.41 16.76
C ALA A 249 8.55 -15.97 17.43
N LYS A 250 7.84 -16.88 18.10
CA LYS A 250 6.65 -16.55 18.89
C LYS A 250 6.96 -15.66 20.09
N ASN A 251 8.06 -15.94 20.79
CA ASN A 251 8.49 -15.10 21.91
C ASN A 251 8.81 -13.68 21.45
N GLU A 252 9.49 -13.52 20.31
CA GLU A 252 9.74 -12.20 19.72
C GLU A 252 8.44 -11.49 19.34
N LEU A 253 7.50 -12.20 18.70
CA LEU A 253 6.19 -11.63 18.37
C LEU A 253 5.49 -11.11 19.62
N ASN A 254 5.35 -11.94 20.65
CA ASN A 254 4.69 -11.57 21.90
C ASN A 254 5.34 -10.35 22.57
N GLN A 255 6.68 -10.27 22.57
CA GLN A 255 7.39 -9.09 23.08
C GLN A 255 7.09 -7.81 22.28
N ARG A 256 6.89 -7.93 20.96
CA ARG A 256 6.64 -6.78 20.07
C ARG A 256 5.21 -6.30 20.13
N VAL A 257 4.23 -7.19 20.21
CA VAL A 257 2.81 -6.83 20.27
C VAL A 257 2.39 -6.38 21.68
N GLY A 258 3.02 -6.92 22.75
CA GLY A 258 2.65 -6.68 24.15
C GLY A 258 1.46 -7.53 24.60
N ASP A 259 1.31 -7.64 25.93
CA ASP A 259 0.33 -8.54 26.56
C ASP A 259 -1.13 -8.10 26.35
N ASP A 260 -1.36 -6.80 26.22
CA ASP A 260 -2.70 -6.21 26.08
C ASP A 260 -3.19 -6.10 24.63
N PHE A 261 -2.39 -6.55 23.66
CA PHE A 261 -2.75 -6.43 22.26
C PHE A 261 -3.86 -7.41 21.86
N ILE A 262 -4.94 -6.86 21.32
CA ILE A 262 -6.03 -7.61 20.71
C ILE A 262 -6.17 -7.16 19.26
N TYR A 263 -5.97 -8.08 18.30
CA TYR A 263 -6.16 -7.77 16.90
C TYR A 263 -7.61 -7.40 16.60
N LYS A 264 -7.81 -6.29 15.89
CA LYS A 264 -9.10 -5.87 15.34
C LYS A 264 -8.94 -5.46 13.89
N ALA A 265 -9.70 -6.07 13.00
CA ALA A 265 -9.70 -5.70 11.59
C ALA A 265 -10.15 -4.23 11.42
N LEU A 266 -9.38 -3.43 10.69
CA LEU A 266 -9.72 -2.03 10.41
C LEU A 266 -10.91 -1.88 9.44
N LEU A 267 -11.31 -2.98 8.80
CA LEU A 267 -12.49 -3.08 7.91
C LEU A 267 -13.81 -3.32 8.67
N GLY A 268 -13.74 -3.57 9.99
CA GLY A 268 -14.90 -3.99 10.76
C GLY A 268 -15.33 -5.44 10.41
N GLU A 269 -16.61 -5.74 10.59
CA GLU A 269 -17.17 -7.09 10.45
C GLU A 269 -17.77 -7.40 9.07
N ARG A 270 -17.46 -6.60 8.05
CA ARG A 270 -18.00 -6.83 6.71
C ARG A 270 -17.44 -8.11 6.09
N ASN A 271 -18.26 -8.78 5.30
CA ASN A 271 -17.82 -9.93 4.50
C ASN A 271 -16.82 -9.51 3.42
N PRO A 272 -15.84 -10.37 3.05
CA PRO A 272 -14.94 -10.08 1.94
C PRO A 272 -15.73 -9.97 0.63
N PRO A 273 -15.45 -8.97 -0.24
CA PRO A 273 -16.12 -8.79 -1.52
C PRO A 273 -15.58 -9.80 -2.55
N LEU A 274 -16.06 -11.02 -2.53
CA LEU A 274 -15.57 -12.10 -3.40
C LEU A 274 -16.00 -11.96 -4.86
N ASP A 275 -16.95 -11.08 -5.14
CA ASP A 275 -17.55 -10.79 -6.45
C ASP A 275 -16.96 -9.55 -7.16
N TYR A 276 -15.93 -8.94 -6.60
CA TYR A 276 -15.35 -7.66 -7.10
C TYR A 276 -14.81 -7.72 -8.54
N ARG A 277 -14.68 -8.92 -9.13
CA ARG A 277 -14.23 -9.11 -10.52
C ARG A 277 -15.36 -9.47 -11.48
N VAL A 278 -16.59 -9.56 -11.00
CA VAL A 278 -17.75 -10.03 -11.79
C VAL A 278 -18.57 -8.86 -12.33
N ASN A 279 -18.28 -7.62 -11.93
CA ASN A 279 -18.92 -6.37 -12.35
C ASN A 279 -18.05 -5.58 -13.32
#